data_6dab715ef5ccd82ffda3cfc582bda3b0
#
_entry.id   6dab715ef5ccd82ffda3cfc582bda3b0
#
_cell.length_a   1.000
_cell.length_b   1.000
_cell.length_c   1.000
_cell.angle_alpha   90.00
_cell.angle_beta   90.00
_cell.angle_gamma   90.00
#
_symmetry.space_group_name_H-M   'P 1'
#
loop_
_entity.id
_entity.type
_entity.pdbx_description
1 polymer ?
#
loop_
_entity_poly.entity_id
_entity_poly.type
_entity_poly.pdbx_seq_one_letter_code
_entity_poly.pdbx_strand_id
1 'polypeptide(L)' 'MPYSHNVELPPAVRSHLPEHAQDIYREAFNHAFAAHTADPRQEEAAHRIAWGAVKRRYVKEGDFWVERSS' A
#
# COMPACT_ATOMS: atom_id res chain seq x y z
N MET A 1 5.39 -1.39 -12.42
CA MET A 1 6.00 -2.69 -12.04
C MET A 1 5.67 -3.01 -10.60
N PRO A 2 5.36 -4.26 -10.32
CA PRO A 2 5.18 -4.64 -8.91
C PRO A 2 6.47 -4.43 -8.12
N TYR A 3 6.31 -4.29 -6.83
CA TYR A 3 7.45 -4.05 -5.95
C TYR A 3 7.91 -5.34 -5.31
N SER A 4 9.20 -5.62 -5.39
CA SER A 4 9.78 -6.82 -4.79
C SER A 4 10.08 -6.63 -3.32
N HIS A 5 10.39 -5.41 -2.92
CA HIS A 5 10.79 -5.10 -1.54
C HIS A 5 10.20 -3.76 -1.14
N ASN A 6 10.05 -3.56 0.17
CA ASN A 6 9.48 -2.32 0.68
C ASN A 6 10.30 -1.10 0.32
N VAL A 7 11.61 -1.27 0.18
CA VAL A 7 12.49 -0.15 -0.18
C VAL A 7 12.16 0.43 -1.55
N GLU A 8 11.47 -0.33 -2.39
CA GLU A 8 11.09 0.11 -3.73
C GLU A 8 9.78 0.90 -3.73
N LEU A 9 9.07 0.92 -2.62
CA LEU A 9 7.81 1.65 -2.53
C LEU A 9 8.07 3.15 -2.68
N PRO A 10 7.06 3.92 -3.16
CA PRO A 10 7.23 5.37 -3.26
C PRO A 10 7.62 6.00 -1.93
N PRO A 11 8.45 7.04 -1.94
CA PRO A 11 8.89 7.67 -0.69
C PRO A 11 7.74 8.12 0.21
N ALA A 12 6.63 8.61 -0.37
CA ALA A 12 5.49 9.05 0.43
C ALA A 12 4.88 7.88 1.21
N VAL A 13 4.92 6.67 0.62
CA VAL A 13 4.43 5.49 1.31
C VAL A 13 5.40 5.07 2.41
N ARG A 14 6.69 4.98 2.06
CA ARG A 14 7.70 4.50 3.00
C ARG A 14 7.84 5.41 4.21
N SER A 15 7.75 6.70 4.01
CA SER A 15 7.99 7.65 5.09
C SER A 15 6.85 7.74 6.09
N HIS A 16 5.65 7.32 5.71
CA HIS A 16 4.48 7.43 6.58
C HIS A 16 4.02 6.12 7.19
N LEU A 17 4.45 4.98 6.63
CA LEU A 17 3.97 3.68 7.08
C LEU A 17 5.06 2.93 7.84
N PRO A 18 4.73 2.30 8.97
CA PRO A 18 5.65 1.38 9.60
C PRO A 18 5.87 0.16 8.70
N GLU A 19 6.91 -0.61 8.99
CA GLU A 19 7.34 -1.67 8.10
C GLU A 19 6.24 -2.69 7.82
N HIS A 20 5.49 -3.09 8.85
CA HIS A 20 4.42 -4.06 8.65
C HIS A 20 3.32 -3.50 7.73
N ALA A 21 3.01 -2.21 7.88
CA ALA A 21 2.04 -1.56 7.00
C ALA A 21 2.57 -1.48 5.58
N GLN A 22 3.88 -1.28 5.41
CA GLN A 22 4.48 -1.30 4.09
C GLN A 22 4.35 -2.68 3.45
N ASP A 23 4.50 -3.75 4.24
CA ASP A 23 4.30 -5.11 3.72
C ASP A 23 2.88 -5.28 3.19
N ILE A 24 1.89 -4.79 3.94
CA ILE A 24 0.49 -4.88 3.53
C ILE A 24 0.28 -4.10 2.24
N TYR A 25 0.83 -2.88 2.17
CA TYR A 25 0.71 -2.05 0.98
C TYR A 25 1.32 -2.74 -0.24
N ARG A 26 2.54 -3.24 -0.08
CA ARG A 26 3.26 -3.88 -1.18
C ARG A 26 2.53 -5.10 -1.71
N GLU A 27 2.08 -5.96 -0.81
CA GLU A 27 1.39 -7.17 -1.23
C GLU A 27 0.07 -6.85 -1.92
N ALA A 28 -0.70 -5.92 -1.35
CA ALA A 28 -1.98 -5.54 -1.95
C ALA A 28 -1.77 -4.86 -3.29
N PHE A 29 -0.75 -4.00 -3.39
CA PHE A 29 -0.43 -3.34 -4.65
C PHE A 29 -0.08 -4.36 -5.73
N ASN A 30 0.82 -5.29 -5.41
CA ASN A 30 1.27 -6.27 -6.39
C ASN A 30 0.11 -7.13 -6.88
N HIS A 31 -0.74 -7.53 -5.96
CA HIS A 31 -1.89 -8.36 -6.30
C HIS A 31 -2.87 -7.61 -7.20
N ALA A 32 -3.18 -6.37 -6.83
CA ALA A 32 -4.11 -5.56 -7.61
C ALA A 32 -3.52 -5.20 -8.97
N PHE A 33 -2.22 -4.91 -9.02
CA PHE A 33 -1.54 -4.59 -10.26
C PHE A 33 -1.66 -5.75 -11.25
N ALA A 34 -1.43 -6.96 -10.77
CA ALA A 34 -1.54 -8.15 -11.61
C ALA A 34 -2.97 -8.39 -12.07
N ALA A 35 -3.95 -8.07 -11.23
CA ALA A 35 -5.36 -8.30 -11.56
C ALA A 35 -5.90 -7.29 -12.56
N HIS A 36 -5.23 -6.16 -12.76
CA HIS A 36 -5.71 -5.09 -13.63
C HIS A 36 -4.80 -4.85 -14.83
N THR A 37 -4.23 -5.92 -15.38
CA THR A 37 -3.22 -5.78 -16.44
C THR A 37 -3.73 -5.07 -17.69
N ALA A 38 -5.02 -5.17 -17.98
CA ALA A 38 -5.59 -4.55 -19.18
C ALA A 38 -6.18 -3.16 -18.92
N ASP A 39 -6.08 -2.67 -17.70
CA ASP A 39 -6.69 -1.40 -17.31
C ASP A 39 -5.73 -0.25 -17.62
N PRO A 40 -6.17 0.78 -18.37
CA PRO A 40 -5.30 1.94 -18.60
C PRO A 40 -4.91 2.66 -17.30
N ARG A 41 -5.66 2.46 -16.22
CA ARG A 41 -5.33 3.04 -14.92
C ARG A 41 -4.83 1.99 -13.94
N GLN A 42 -4.10 1.02 -14.44
CA GLN A 42 -3.63 -0.10 -13.66
C GLN A 42 -2.88 0.33 -12.39
N GLU A 43 -1.95 1.26 -12.54
CA GLU A 43 -1.16 1.72 -11.41
C GLU A 43 -1.99 2.49 -10.40
N GLU A 44 -2.84 3.37 -10.90
CA GLU A 44 -3.70 4.17 -10.03
C GLU A 44 -4.65 3.29 -9.24
N ALA A 45 -5.25 2.31 -9.90
CA ALA A 45 -6.16 1.38 -9.22
C ALA A 45 -5.42 0.57 -8.17
N ALA A 46 -4.20 0.13 -8.48
CA ALA A 46 -3.41 -0.65 -7.54
C ALA A 46 -3.06 0.16 -6.29
N HIS A 47 -2.69 1.44 -6.45
CA HIS A 47 -2.40 2.29 -5.30
C HIS A 47 -3.63 2.48 -4.42
N ARG A 48 -4.79 2.70 -5.03
CA ARG A 48 -6.02 2.89 -4.28
C ARG A 48 -6.38 1.65 -3.48
N ILE A 49 -6.25 0.48 -4.10
CA ILE A 49 -6.54 -0.78 -3.44
C ILE A 49 -5.55 -1.04 -2.31
N ALA A 50 -4.27 -0.71 -2.54
CA ALA A 50 -3.24 -0.89 -1.53
C ALA A 50 -3.51 -0.02 -0.30
N TRP A 51 -3.87 1.25 -0.49
CA TRP A 51 -4.23 2.12 0.63
C TRP A 51 -5.45 1.60 1.37
N GLY A 52 -6.43 1.07 0.64
CA GLY A 52 -7.60 0.46 1.27
C GLY A 52 -7.23 -0.71 2.17
N ALA A 53 -6.29 -1.53 1.73
CA ALA A 53 -5.83 -2.65 2.53
C ALA A 53 -5.14 -2.19 3.81
N VAL A 54 -4.31 -1.15 3.71
CA VAL A 54 -3.64 -0.58 4.89
C VAL A 54 -4.67 -0.05 5.87
N LYS A 55 -5.67 0.66 5.37
CA LYS A 55 -6.67 1.31 6.23
C LYS A 55 -7.53 0.31 7.01
N ARG A 56 -7.55 -0.92 6.58
CA ARG A 56 -8.27 -1.95 7.34
C ARG A 56 -7.58 -2.30 8.64
N ARG A 57 -6.26 -2.15 8.70
CA ARG A 57 -5.47 -2.54 9.87
C ARG A 57 -4.84 -1.36 10.57
N TYR A 58 -4.72 -0.22 9.90
CA TYR A 58 -4.03 0.94 10.43
C TYR A 58 -4.93 2.16 10.34
N VAL A 59 -4.68 3.09 11.24
CA VAL A 59 -5.39 4.37 11.25
C VAL A 59 -4.35 5.48 11.33
N LYS A 60 -4.63 6.58 10.66
CA LYS A 60 -3.72 7.70 10.64
C LYS A 60 -3.90 8.54 11.90
N GLU A 61 -2.79 8.77 12.62
CA GLU A 61 -2.77 9.64 13.78
C GLU A 61 -1.69 10.69 13.57
N GLY A 62 -2.11 11.93 13.29
CA GLY A 62 -1.18 12.98 12.91
C GLY A 62 -0.52 12.62 11.59
N ASP A 63 0.80 12.55 11.60
CA ASP A 63 1.57 12.23 10.40
C ASP A 63 1.93 10.75 10.30
N PHE A 64 1.46 9.93 11.24
CA PHE A 64 1.87 8.53 11.30
C PHE A 64 0.67 7.60 11.23
N TRP A 65 0.91 6.42 10.70
CA TRP A 65 -0.09 5.36 10.68
C TRP A 65 0.23 4.37 11.79
N VAL A 66 -0.77 4.09 12.62
CA VAL A 66 -0.60 3.18 13.75
C VAL A 66 -1.62 2.06 13.64
N GLU A 67 -1.27 0.91 14.20
CA GLU A 67 -2.14 -0.25 14.14
C GLU A 67 -3.43 0.02 14.91
N ARG A 68 -4.55 -0.36 14.31
CA ARG A 68 -5.84 -0.16 14.93
C ARG A 68 -5.99 -1.11 16.10
N SER A 69 -6.50 -0.59 17.22
CA SER A 69 -6.88 -1.45 18.31
C SER A 69 -8.28 -1.98 18.00
N SER A 70 -8.45 -3.26 18.08
CA SER A 70 -9.72 -3.89 17.74
C SER A 70 -10.71 -3.88 18.90
#